data_d966d55cb88d4bb9e8f92850f5bc61f3
#
_entry.id   d966d55cb88d4bb9e8f92850f5bc61f3
#
_cell.length_a   1.000
_cell.length_b   1.000
_cell.length_c   1.000
_cell.angle_alpha   90.00
_cell.angle_beta   90.00
_cell.angle_gamma   90.00
#
_symmetry.space_group_name_H-M   'P 1'
#
loop_
_entity.id
_entity.type
_entity.pdbx_description
1 polymer ?
#
loop_
_entity_poly.entity_id
_entity_poly.type
_entity_poly.pdbx_seq_one_letter_code
_entity_poly.pdbx_strand_id
1 'polypeptide(L)'
;MDPASSTTGVSTPGGDDLFVSTGDLPRPETIRQQLEIAHHRFAANNEGENARVYPALAAVPRDLFGLCLVGVSGNVFAIGDAEHPFTIMSVSKPFVFALVCSTLGSQGVRERLGVNATGLPFNSVIAVEFNDDHLTNPMVNSGALATTSLVPGDTTDAKWRF
;
A
#
# COMPACT_ATOMS: atom_id res chain seq x y z
N MET A 1 3.88 -2.87 42.00
CA MET A 1 4.73 -3.65 41.09
C MET A 1 4.21 -3.42 39.69
N ASP A 2 4.83 -2.48 38.98
CA ASP A 2 4.48 -2.18 37.60
C ASP A 2 5.10 -3.21 36.65
N PRO A 3 4.35 -3.78 35.69
CA PRO A 3 4.95 -4.60 34.67
C PRO A 3 5.58 -3.69 33.60
N ALA A 4 6.89 -3.83 33.45
CA ALA A 4 7.69 -3.14 32.44
C ALA A 4 7.17 -3.39 31.02
N SER A 5 6.86 -2.30 30.31
CA SER A 5 6.59 -2.31 28.87
C SER A 5 7.88 -2.66 28.12
N SER A 6 7.93 -3.81 27.46
CA SER A 6 9.02 -4.17 26.58
C SER A 6 8.86 -3.46 25.22
N THR A 7 9.57 -2.36 25.04
CA THR A 7 9.74 -1.71 23.74
C THR A 7 10.86 -2.41 22.97
N THR A 8 10.53 -3.16 21.93
CA THR A 8 11.51 -3.67 20.96
C THR A 8 11.74 -2.62 19.88
N GLY A 9 12.86 -1.89 20.00
CA GLY A 9 13.32 -1.00 18.94
C GLY A 9 14.09 -1.77 17.86
N VAL A 10 13.81 -1.52 16.60
CA VAL A 10 14.61 -2.00 15.47
C VAL A 10 15.60 -0.90 15.10
N SER A 11 16.89 -1.12 15.39
CA SER A 11 17.96 -0.21 15.02
C SER A 11 18.41 -0.45 13.58
N THR A 12 18.35 0.58 12.73
CA THR A 12 18.98 0.58 11.40
C THR A 12 20.37 1.26 11.49
N PRO A 13 21.42 0.71 10.86
CA PRO A 13 22.74 1.32 10.89
C PRO A 13 22.77 2.62 10.08
N GLY A 14 22.96 3.77 10.74
CA GLY A 14 23.39 5.02 10.10
C GLY A 14 22.35 6.10 9.84
N GLY A 15 21.26 6.16 10.59
CA GLY A 15 20.28 7.26 10.54
C GLY A 15 19.71 7.56 11.92
N ASP A 16 19.14 8.74 12.11
CA ASP A 16 18.39 9.08 13.32
C ASP A 16 17.43 7.95 13.67
N ASP A 17 17.49 7.47 14.91
CA ASP A 17 16.65 6.36 15.39
C ASP A 17 15.17 6.69 15.20
N LEU A 18 14.58 6.18 14.12
CA LEU A 18 13.14 6.26 13.88
C LEU A 18 12.46 5.29 14.86
N PHE A 19 11.95 5.83 15.96
CA PHE A 19 11.13 5.07 16.89
C PHE A 19 9.77 4.77 16.25
N VAL A 20 9.55 3.52 15.87
CA VAL A 20 8.25 3.04 15.42
C VAL A 20 7.55 2.37 16.60
N SER A 21 6.55 3.03 17.16
CA SER A 21 5.67 2.39 18.14
C SER A 21 4.74 1.42 17.44
N THR A 22 4.86 0.13 17.76
CA THR A 22 3.93 -0.90 17.27
C THR A 22 2.65 -0.97 18.12
N GLY A 23 2.59 -0.26 19.24
CA GLY A 23 1.48 -0.34 20.21
C GLY A 23 1.25 -1.74 20.78
N ASP A 24 0.37 -1.85 21.75
CA ASP A 24 -0.15 -3.15 22.18
C ASP A 24 -1.26 -3.59 21.23
N LEU A 25 -1.01 -4.62 20.43
CA LEU A 25 -2.04 -5.20 19.58
C LEU A 25 -3.13 -5.88 20.42
N PRO A 26 -4.41 -5.73 20.06
CA PRO A 26 -5.50 -6.44 20.70
C PRO A 26 -5.28 -7.96 20.68
N ARG A 27 -5.88 -8.67 21.62
CA ARG A 27 -5.85 -10.14 21.62
C ARG A 27 -6.43 -10.69 20.31
N PRO A 28 -5.92 -11.82 19.81
CA PRO A 28 -6.42 -12.43 18.56
C PRO A 28 -7.93 -12.62 18.51
N GLU A 29 -8.54 -12.98 19.63
CA GLU A 29 -9.99 -13.17 19.77
C GLU A 29 -10.75 -11.85 19.54
N THR A 30 -10.24 -10.76 20.11
CA THR A 30 -10.81 -9.43 19.91
C THR A 30 -10.73 -9.00 18.45
N ILE A 31 -9.61 -9.27 17.78
CA ILE A 31 -9.43 -8.95 16.35
C ILE A 31 -10.45 -9.72 15.51
N ARG A 32 -10.59 -11.04 15.73
CA ARG A 32 -11.59 -11.86 15.02
C ARG A 32 -13.00 -11.34 15.23
N GLN A 33 -13.38 -11.09 16.47
CA GLN A 33 -14.69 -10.57 16.80
C GLN A 33 -14.98 -9.23 16.10
N GLN A 34 -14.02 -8.30 16.06
CA GLN A 34 -14.19 -7.02 15.39
C GLN A 34 -14.31 -7.18 13.87
N LEU A 35 -13.57 -8.09 13.27
CA LEU A 35 -13.70 -8.40 11.84
C LEU A 35 -15.07 -9.02 11.53
N GLU A 36 -15.58 -9.93 12.38
CA GLU A 36 -16.90 -10.53 12.23
C GLU A 36 -18.01 -9.47 12.31
N ILE A 37 -17.92 -8.57 13.30
CA ILE A 37 -18.86 -7.46 13.46
C ILE A 37 -18.81 -6.55 12.21
N ALA A 38 -17.62 -6.17 11.76
CA ALA A 38 -17.44 -5.32 10.59
C ALA A 38 -17.98 -6.01 9.32
N HIS A 39 -17.66 -7.27 9.10
CA HIS A 39 -18.15 -8.03 7.96
C HIS A 39 -19.67 -8.11 7.96
N HIS A 40 -20.27 -8.54 9.06
CA HIS A 40 -21.72 -8.64 9.18
C HIS A 40 -22.41 -7.29 8.94
N ARG A 41 -21.83 -6.20 9.44
CA ARG A 41 -22.40 -4.86 9.31
C ARG A 41 -22.40 -4.35 7.86
N PHE A 42 -21.39 -4.69 7.05
CA PHE A 42 -21.18 -4.11 5.74
C PHE A 42 -21.40 -5.06 4.57
N ALA A 43 -21.52 -6.38 4.79
CA ALA A 43 -21.69 -7.38 3.75
C ALA A 43 -22.91 -7.14 2.83
N ALA A 44 -23.98 -6.58 3.37
CA ALA A 44 -25.20 -6.30 2.62
C ALA A 44 -25.18 -4.91 1.92
N ASN A 45 -24.09 -4.12 2.07
CA ASN A 45 -24.01 -2.82 1.42
C ASN A 45 -23.73 -3.00 -0.08
N ASN A 46 -24.67 -2.55 -0.92
CA ASN A 46 -24.62 -2.63 -2.37
C ASN A 46 -24.77 -1.26 -3.07
N GLU A 47 -24.50 -0.17 -2.37
CA GLU A 47 -24.63 1.20 -2.91
C GLU A 47 -23.62 1.50 -4.02
N GLY A 48 -22.47 0.80 -4.04
CA GLY A 48 -21.44 0.97 -5.06
C GLY A 48 -21.74 0.27 -6.38
N GLU A 49 -20.96 0.58 -7.41
CA GLU A 49 -20.93 -0.12 -8.69
C GLU A 49 -19.51 -0.58 -9.01
N ASN A 50 -19.38 -1.67 -9.77
CA ASN A 50 -18.09 -2.13 -10.26
C ASN A 50 -17.43 -1.08 -11.17
N ALA A 51 -16.11 -0.96 -11.09
CA ALA A 51 -15.35 -0.12 -12.00
C ALA A 51 -15.55 -0.59 -13.45
N ARG A 52 -15.92 0.34 -14.34
CA ARG A 52 -16.22 0.04 -15.76
C ARG A 52 -15.05 0.35 -16.70
N VAL A 53 -13.96 0.91 -16.15
CA VAL A 53 -12.77 1.28 -16.95
C VAL A 53 -12.09 0.07 -17.57
N TYR A 54 -12.13 -1.07 -16.89
CA TYR A 54 -11.61 -2.34 -17.37
C TYR A 54 -12.73 -3.38 -17.44
N PRO A 55 -12.96 -4.02 -18.60
CA PRO A 55 -14.01 -5.02 -18.76
C PRO A 55 -13.95 -6.15 -17.72
N ALA A 56 -12.75 -6.59 -17.36
CA ALA A 56 -12.56 -7.63 -16.36
C ALA A 56 -13.09 -7.22 -14.98
N LEU A 57 -12.96 -5.95 -14.58
CA LEU A 57 -13.49 -5.45 -13.31
C LEU A 57 -15.01 -5.30 -13.35
N ALA A 58 -15.57 -4.93 -14.50
CA ALA A 58 -17.01 -4.79 -14.66
C ALA A 58 -17.75 -6.15 -14.55
N ALA A 59 -17.04 -7.25 -14.86
CA ALA A 59 -17.60 -8.62 -14.82
C ALA A 59 -17.49 -9.31 -13.44
N VAL A 60 -16.80 -8.71 -12.46
CA VAL A 60 -16.67 -9.30 -11.12
C VAL A 60 -18.05 -9.32 -10.41
N PRO A 61 -18.41 -10.39 -9.68
CA PRO A 61 -19.60 -10.38 -8.84
C PRO A 61 -19.59 -9.23 -7.84
N ARG A 62 -20.70 -8.50 -7.72
CA ARG A 62 -20.79 -7.28 -6.90
C ARG A 62 -20.94 -7.56 -5.41
N ASP A 63 -21.33 -8.76 -5.05
CA ASP A 63 -21.61 -9.26 -3.70
C ASP A 63 -20.37 -9.82 -3.00
N LEU A 64 -19.23 -9.88 -3.69
CA LEU A 64 -17.96 -10.28 -3.07
C LEU A 64 -17.51 -9.26 -2.01
N PHE A 65 -17.36 -9.76 -0.79
CA PHE A 65 -16.87 -8.95 0.32
C PHE A 65 -15.97 -9.78 1.25
N GLY A 66 -14.70 -9.43 1.29
CA GLY A 66 -13.70 -10.05 2.15
C GLY A 66 -12.94 -9.02 2.95
N LEU A 67 -12.58 -9.37 4.18
CA LEU A 67 -11.70 -8.60 5.04
C LEU A 67 -10.51 -9.46 5.44
N CYS A 68 -9.31 -8.90 5.34
CA CYS A 68 -8.09 -9.55 5.79
C CYS A 68 -7.22 -8.54 6.56
N LEU A 69 -6.75 -8.95 7.72
CA LEU A 69 -5.80 -8.21 8.54
C LEU A 69 -4.57 -9.06 8.78
N VAL A 70 -3.40 -8.53 8.48
CA VAL A 70 -2.11 -9.19 8.73
C VAL A 70 -1.34 -8.39 9.75
N GLY A 71 -1.01 -9.03 10.87
CA GLY A 71 -0.17 -8.42 11.91
C GLY A 71 1.31 -8.44 11.53
N VAL A 72 2.11 -7.57 12.14
CA VAL A 72 3.57 -7.50 11.92
C VAL A 72 4.30 -8.79 12.30
N SER A 73 3.70 -9.63 13.15
CA SER A 73 4.18 -10.96 13.51
C SER A 73 3.81 -12.05 12.49
N GLY A 74 3.12 -11.69 11.39
CA GLY A 74 2.65 -12.63 10.37
C GLY A 74 1.31 -13.32 10.69
N ASN A 75 0.66 -13.02 11.81
CA ASN A 75 -0.68 -13.55 12.09
C ASN A 75 -1.69 -13.01 11.08
N VAL A 76 -2.48 -13.90 10.48
CA VAL A 76 -3.51 -13.56 9.50
C VAL A 76 -4.89 -13.78 10.09
N PHE A 77 -5.75 -12.79 9.93
CA PHE A 77 -7.16 -12.83 10.29
C PHE A 77 -7.98 -12.51 9.04
N ALA A 78 -8.75 -13.46 8.56
CA ALA A 78 -9.51 -13.33 7.32
C ALA A 78 -10.95 -13.77 7.51
N ILE A 79 -11.89 -13.10 6.83
CA ILE A 79 -13.32 -13.41 6.87
C ILE A 79 -13.97 -13.03 5.54
N GLY A 80 -15.07 -13.72 5.20
CA GLY A 80 -15.78 -13.54 3.95
C GLY A 80 -14.95 -14.01 2.76
N ASP A 81 -15.05 -13.31 1.64
CA ASP A 81 -14.39 -13.68 0.37
C ASP A 81 -12.90 -13.31 0.33
N ALA A 82 -12.19 -13.35 1.46
CA ALA A 82 -10.80 -12.91 1.59
C ALA A 82 -9.81 -13.72 0.73
N GLU A 83 -10.17 -14.94 0.34
CA GLU A 83 -9.36 -15.80 -0.54
C GLU A 83 -9.68 -15.60 -2.03
N HIS A 84 -10.70 -14.78 -2.36
CA HIS A 84 -11.05 -14.52 -3.74
C HIS A 84 -9.96 -13.68 -4.44
N PRO A 85 -9.39 -14.15 -5.58
CA PRO A 85 -8.37 -13.40 -6.30
C PRO A 85 -8.91 -12.08 -6.85
N PHE A 86 -8.15 -11.01 -6.71
CA PHE A 86 -8.48 -9.71 -7.29
C PHE A 86 -7.24 -9.05 -7.90
N THR A 87 -7.46 -8.05 -8.76
CA THR A 87 -6.36 -7.29 -9.36
C THR A 87 -5.76 -6.32 -8.37
N ILE A 88 -4.43 -6.34 -8.20
CA ILE A 88 -3.72 -5.50 -7.24
C ILE A 88 -3.87 -4.00 -7.53
N MET A 89 -4.02 -3.61 -8.80
CA MET A 89 -4.20 -2.22 -9.25
C MET A 89 -3.22 -1.25 -8.56
N SER A 90 -3.70 -0.11 -8.06
CA SER A 90 -2.88 0.91 -7.39
C SER A 90 -2.31 0.49 -6.02
N VAL A 91 -2.76 -0.62 -5.46
CA VAL A 91 -2.14 -1.20 -4.26
C VAL A 91 -0.69 -1.64 -4.54
N SER A 92 -0.33 -1.86 -5.80
CA SER A 92 1.06 -2.15 -6.20
C SER A 92 2.04 -0.99 -5.96
N LYS A 93 1.58 0.26 -5.96
CA LYS A 93 2.44 1.46 -5.89
C LYS A 93 3.40 1.47 -4.69
N PRO A 94 2.95 1.27 -3.44
CA PRO A 94 3.86 1.25 -2.30
C PRO A 94 4.86 0.10 -2.36
N PHE A 95 4.50 -1.05 -2.93
CA PHE A 95 5.42 -2.18 -3.08
C PHE A 95 6.53 -1.90 -4.09
N VAL A 96 6.17 -1.36 -5.26
CA VAL A 96 7.16 -0.95 -6.28
C VAL A 96 8.04 0.18 -5.74
N PHE A 97 7.47 1.13 -5.02
CA PHE A 97 8.25 2.20 -4.37
C PHE A 97 9.24 1.64 -3.34
N ALA A 98 8.82 0.73 -2.47
CA ALA A 98 9.69 0.07 -1.51
C ALA A 98 10.84 -0.70 -2.19
N LEU A 99 10.53 -1.42 -3.28
CA LEU A 99 11.52 -2.13 -4.09
C LEU A 99 12.58 -1.17 -4.66
N VAL A 100 12.15 -0.06 -5.23
CA VAL A 100 13.07 0.95 -5.79
C VAL A 100 13.89 1.60 -4.67
N CYS A 101 13.29 1.90 -3.51
CA CYS A 101 14.02 2.42 -2.35
C CYS A 101 15.08 1.44 -1.83
N SER A 102 14.77 0.14 -1.81
CA SER A 102 15.74 -0.88 -1.38
C SER A 102 16.94 -1.00 -2.31
N THR A 103 16.78 -0.63 -3.58
CA THR A 103 17.81 -0.73 -4.61
C THR A 103 18.67 0.54 -4.72
N LEU A 104 18.02 1.71 -4.78
CA LEU A 104 18.69 3.00 -5.01
C LEU A 104 19.00 3.76 -3.73
N GLY A 105 18.50 3.30 -2.60
CA GLY A 105 18.50 4.03 -1.33
C GLY A 105 17.47 5.17 -1.34
N SER A 106 17.02 5.57 -0.15
CA SER A 106 16.00 6.62 0.01
C SER A 106 16.43 7.97 -0.58
N GLN A 107 17.71 8.34 -0.45
CA GLN A 107 18.23 9.58 -1.00
C GLN A 107 18.23 9.57 -2.53
N GLY A 108 18.69 8.49 -3.17
CA GLY A 108 18.71 8.37 -4.62
C GLY A 108 17.30 8.38 -5.24
N VAL A 109 16.31 7.87 -4.53
CA VAL A 109 14.90 7.92 -4.94
C VAL A 109 14.35 9.34 -4.77
N ARG A 110 14.65 10.02 -3.65
CA ARG A 110 14.18 11.37 -3.36
C ARG A 110 14.65 12.40 -4.40
N GLU A 111 15.82 12.19 -5.00
CA GLU A 111 16.36 13.04 -6.06
C GLU A 111 15.63 12.86 -7.43
N ARG A 112 14.85 11.79 -7.57
CA ARG A 112 14.19 11.39 -8.82
C ARG A 112 12.68 11.40 -8.77
N LEU A 113 12.10 11.48 -7.57
CA LEU A 113 10.66 11.48 -7.33
C LEU A 113 10.28 12.58 -6.35
N GLY A 114 9.11 13.17 -6.54
CA GLY A 114 8.52 14.07 -5.55
C GLY A 114 8.11 13.33 -4.28
N VAL A 115 8.05 14.05 -3.16
CA VAL A 115 7.64 13.51 -1.85
C VAL A 115 6.48 14.29 -1.22
N ASN A 116 6.00 15.33 -1.90
CA ASN A 116 4.94 16.23 -1.44
C ASN A 116 3.55 15.80 -1.95
N ALA A 117 2.53 16.20 -1.23
CA ALA A 117 1.15 16.11 -1.71
C ALA A 117 0.95 17.08 -2.89
N THR A 118 0.27 16.62 -3.95
CA THR A 118 0.01 17.46 -5.13
C THR A 118 -1.15 18.44 -4.93
N GLY A 119 -2.05 18.19 -3.97
CA GLY A 119 -3.31 18.93 -3.81
C GLY A 119 -4.30 18.76 -4.97
N LEU A 120 -4.01 17.87 -5.90
CA LEU A 120 -4.78 17.59 -7.12
C LEU A 120 -5.19 16.11 -7.19
N PRO A 121 -6.17 15.75 -8.04
CA PRO A 121 -6.54 14.35 -8.24
C PRO A 121 -5.33 13.47 -8.62
N PHE A 122 -5.33 12.23 -8.14
CA PHE A 122 -4.21 11.28 -8.30
C PHE A 122 -3.83 10.97 -9.76
N ASN A 123 -4.71 11.26 -10.71
CA ASN A 123 -4.52 11.08 -12.14
C ASN A 123 -4.35 12.40 -12.91
N SER A 124 -4.15 13.52 -12.22
CA SER A 124 -3.99 14.83 -12.84
C SER A 124 -2.62 14.97 -13.50
N VAL A 125 -2.62 15.28 -14.80
CA VAL A 125 -1.40 15.65 -15.54
C VAL A 125 -0.93 17.05 -15.16
N ILE A 126 -1.85 17.94 -14.80
CA ILE A 126 -1.54 19.31 -14.35
C ILE A 126 -0.67 19.30 -13.10
N ALA A 127 -0.78 18.27 -12.25
CA ALA A 127 0.09 18.13 -11.08
C ALA A 127 1.59 18.02 -11.44
N VAL A 128 1.92 17.50 -12.61
CA VAL A 128 3.30 17.45 -13.12
C VAL A 128 3.76 18.86 -13.53
N GLU A 129 2.91 19.59 -14.24
CA GLU A 129 3.24 20.92 -14.76
C GLU A 129 3.41 21.98 -13.66
N PHE A 130 2.68 21.82 -12.54
CA PHE A 130 2.74 22.77 -11.41
C PHE A 130 3.96 22.57 -10.50
N ASN A 131 4.68 21.49 -10.63
CA ASN A 131 5.90 21.27 -9.88
C ASN A 131 7.12 21.74 -10.70
N ASP A 132 7.99 22.56 -10.09
CA ASP A 132 9.15 23.14 -10.75
C ASP A 132 10.06 22.11 -11.40
N ASP A 133 10.21 20.94 -10.77
CA ASP A 133 11.03 19.83 -11.27
C ASP A 133 10.21 18.79 -12.07
N HIS A 134 8.93 19.05 -12.31
CA HIS A 134 7.98 18.08 -12.91
C HIS A 134 7.87 16.74 -12.16
N LEU A 135 8.34 16.69 -10.92
CA LEU A 135 8.32 15.50 -10.07
C LEU A 135 7.03 15.43 -9.27
N THR A 136 6.48 14.21 -9.14
CA THR A 136 5.32 13.93 -8.31
C THR A 136 5.58 12.75 -7.39
N ASN A 137 4.86 12.66 -6.28
CA ASN A 137 5.04 11.57 -5.33
C ASN A 137 4.63 10.20 -5.94
N PRO A 138 5.20 9.09 -5.47
CA PRO A 138 5.00 7.75 -6.06
C PRO A 138 3.58 7.19 -5.91
N MET A 139 2.69 7.84 -5.15
CA MET A 139 1.31 7.36 -4.93
C MET A 139 0.33 7.92 -5.95
N VAL A 140 0.64 9.04 -6.64
CA VAL A 140 -0.15 9.50 -7.79
C VAL A 140 0.32 8.80 -9.07
N ASN A 141 -0.52 8.79 -10.12
CA ASN A 141 -0.25 7.99 -11.32
C ASN A 141 1.05 8.39 -12.04
N SER A 142 1.31 9.68 -12.21
CA SER A 142 2.55 10.17 -12.83
C SER A 142 3.80 9.74 -12.05
N GLY A 143 3.80 9.93 -10.74
CA GLY A 143 4.91 9.51 -9.89
C GLY A 143 5.07 7.99 -9.81
N ALA A 144 3.97 7.23 -9.89
CA ALA A 144 4.03 5.76 -9.96
C ALA A 144 4.66 5.27 -11.26
N LEU A 145 4.37 5.92 -12.40
CA LEU A 145 5.04 5.64 -13.69
C LEU A 145 6.54 5.95 -13.60
N ALA A 146 6.90 7.10 -13.04
CA ALA A 146 8.30 7.47 -12.80
C ALA A 146 8.99 6.45 -11.88
N THR A 147 8.33 6.03 -10.78
CA THR A 147 8.86 5.00 -9.87
C THR A 147 9.11 3.69 -10.59
N THR A 148 8.16 3.23 -11.41
CA THR A 148 8.30 1.98 -12.18
C THR A 148 9.46 2.06 -13.19
N SER A 149 9.73 3.24 -13.76
CA SER A 149 10.87 3.43 -14.65
C SER A 149 12.22 3.21 -13.97
N LEU A 150 12.28 3.43 -12.66
CA LEU A 150 13.50 3.25 -11.84
C LEU A 150 13.76 1.80 -11.42
N VAL A 151 12.84 0.87 -11.68
CA VAL A 151 13.08 -0.56 -11.44
C VAL A 151 14.26 -1.01 -12.30
N PRO A 152 15.28 -1.68 -11.70
CA PRO A 152 16.46 -2.14 -12.42
C PRO A 152 16.13 -3.09 -13.58
N GLY A 153 16.87 -2.94 -14.67
CA GLY A 153 16.78 -3.77 -15.87
C GLY A 153 16.79 -2.96 -17.16
N ASP A 154 17.56 -3.42 -18.15
CA ASP A 154 17.72 -2.76 -19.45
C ASP A 154 16.60 -3.12 -20.44
N THR A 155 15.79 -4.11 -20.11
CA THR A 155 14.65 -4.56 -20.92
C THR A 155 13.40 -4.69 -20.05
N THR A 156 12.23 -4.69 -20.70
CA THR A 156 10.95 -4.95 -20.02
C THR A 156 10.98 -6.27 -19.24
N ASP A 157 11.48 -7.34 -19.86
CA ASP A 157 11.58 -8.65 -19.21
C ASP A 157 12.51 -8.64 -18.00
N ALA A 158 13.62 -7.92 -18.06
CA ALA A 158 14.54 -7.78 -16.93
C ALA A 158 13.87 -7.04 -15.76
N LYS A 159 13.14 -5.97 -16.04
CA LYS A 159 12.38 -5.23 -15.02
C LYS A 159 11.27 -6.07 -14.37
N TRP A 160 10.60 -6.94 -15.15
CA TRP A 160 9.57 -7.83 -14.62
C TRP A 160 10.11 -9.00 -13.79
N ARG A 161 11.36 -9.38 -13.98
CA ARG A 161 12.01 -10.46 -13.22
C ARG A 161 12.72 -9.98 -11.96
N PHE A 162 12.89 -8.68 -11.81
CA PHE A 162 13.49 -8.07 -10.64
C PHE A 162 12.54 -8.08 -9.45
#